data_022ce34e399c7883e84fede683db6fcf
#
_entry.id   022ce34e399c7883e84fede683db6fcf
#
_cell.length_a   1.000
_cell.length_b   1.000
_cell.length_c   1.000
_cell.angle_alpha   90.00
_cell.angle_beta   90.00
_cell.angle_gamma   90.00
#
_symmetry.space_group_name_H-M   'P 1'
#
loop_
_entity.id
_entity.type
_entity.pdbx_description
1 polymer ?
#
loop_
_entity_poly.entity_id
_entity_poly.type
_entity_poly.pdbx_seq_one_letter_code
_entity_poly.pdbx_strand_id
1 'polypeptide(L)'
;MVYEKHLNTEMLSILKQLALMEAHKRVVKISSKELADKIDQSFQTAARKLKELEENGYILRTLEKDGQYIVITEEGEKVLYREYLDYKKIFEGVEEIFIRGKVFSGVGEGRYYVSLEGYRRQFKERLGFDPYPGTLNLRLPKEQAYLRRRIDEEEGIIINGFVTEDRTFGEVKAFKCRIGDYEGAVVLPQRTHYPKDVLEVISPVKLREKLKLENGDFIEVEVFL
;
A
#
# COMPACT_ATOMS: atom_id res chain seq x y z
N MET A 1 -17.42 -9.35 -2.25
CA MET A 1 -16.22 -10.21 -2.21
C MET A 1 -15.58 -10.09 -3.58
N VAL A 2 -14.69 -9.09 -3.77
CA VAL A 2 -13.93 -8.93 -5.01
C VAL A 2 -12.76 -9.90 -4.88
N TYR A 3 -12.81 -11.00 -5.63
CA TYR A 3 -11.66 -11.87 -5.79
C TYR A 3 -10.56 -11.03 -6.47
N GLU A 4 -9.50 -10.68 -5.76
CA GLU A 4 -8.25 -10.27 -6.39
C GLU A 4 -7.83 -11.44 -7.31
N LYS A 5 -8.09 -11.29 -8.60
CA LYS A 5 -7.58 -12.22 -9.60
C LYS A 5 -6.07 -12.01 -9.63
N HIS A 6 -5.34 -12.90 -8.97
CA HIS A 6 -3.88 -12.92 -9.10
C HIS A 6 -3.53 -13.07 -10.57
N LEU A 7 -2.85 -12.07 -11.11
CA LEU A 7 -2.29 -12.15 -12.45
C LEU A 7 -1.28 -13.32 -12.45
N ASN A 8 -1.42 -14.27 -13.36
CA ASN A 8 -0.45 -15.34 -13.45
C ASN A 8 0.88 -14.80 -14.01
N THR A 9 1.98 -15.49 -13.73
CA THR A 9 3.35 -15.08 -14.12
C THR A 9 3.50 -14.82 -15.62
N GLU A 10 2.79 -15.58 -16.46
CA GLU A 10 2.84 -15.41 -17.92
C GLU A 10 2.17 -14.12 -18.37
N MET A 11 1.03 -13.76 -17.78
CA MET A 11 0.34 -12.50 -18.09
C MET A 11 1.16 -11.29 -17.61
N LEU A 12 1.79 -11.40 -16.43
CA LEU A 12 2.70 -10.37 -15.92
C LEU A 12 3.89 -10.17 -16.85
N SER A 13 4.49 -11.25 -17.39
CA SER A 13 5.57 -11.18 -18.36
C SER A 13 5.17 -10.43 -19.63
N ILE A 14 3.97 -10.68 -20.15
CA ILE A 14 3.45 -9.96 -21.33
C ILE A 14 3.20 -8.49 -21.02
N LEU A 15 2.58 -8.18 -19.88
CA LEU A 15 2.31 -6.82 -19.45
C LEU A 15 3.63 -6.03 -19.32
N LYS A 16 4.66 -6.66 -18.75
CA LYS A 16 6.02 -6.11 -18.65
C LYS A 16 6.62 -5.84 -20.04
N GLN A 17 6.50 -6.76 -20.99
CA GLN A 17 7.02 -6.54 -22.34
C GLN A 17 6.30 -5.38 -23.05
N LEU A 18 5.00 -5.26 -22.90
CA LEU A 18 4.23 -4.12 -23.40
C LEU A 18 4.70 -2.80 -22.75
N ALA A 19 4.97 -2.79 -21.45
CA ALA A 19 5.47 -1.62 -20.75
C ALA A 19 6.88 -1.22 -21.21
N LEU A 20 7.78 -2.19 -21.47
CA LEU A 20 9.11 -1.95 -22.05
C LEU A 20 9.05 -1.36 -23.48
N MET A 21 7.93 -1.56 -24.17
CA MET A 21 7.62 -0.92 -25.45
C MET A 21 6.92 0.44 -25.28
N GLU A 22 6.87 0.97 -24.06
CA GLU A 22 6.22 2.23 -23.71
C GLU A 22 4.68 2.24 -23.78
N ALA A 23 4.02 1.07 -23.79
CA ALA A 23 2.56 0.98 -23.82
C ALA A 23 1.87 1.59 -22.59
N HIS A 24 2.58 1.90 -21.53
CA HIS A 24 2.11 2.63 -20.35
C HIS A 24 2.12 4.16 -20.55
N LYS A 25 2.81 4.67 -21.58
CA LYS A 25 2.88 6.12 -21.87
C LYS A 25 2.09 6.52 -23.09
N ARG A 26 1.93 5.61 -24.03
CA ARG A 26 1.31 5.86 -25.34
C ARG A 26 0.73 4.59 -25.94
N VAL A 27 -0.16 4.75 -26.89
CA VAL A 27 -0.63 3.62 -27.70
C VAL A 27 0.52 3.09 -28.55
N VAL A 28 0.78 1.79 -28.47
CA VAL A 28 1.82 1.12 -29.27
C VAL A 28 1.19 0.19 -30.28
N LYS A 29 1.76 0.15 -31.49
CA LYS A 29 1.40 -0.80 -32.53
C LYS A 29 2.28 -2.04 -32.38
N ILE A 30 1.67 -3.22 -32.26
CA ILE A 30 2.37 -4.49 -32.19
C ILE A 30 1.53 -5.61 -32.82
N SER A 31 2.16 -6.51 -33.53
CA SER A 31 1.51 -7.74 -33.97
C SER A 31 1.63 -8.84 -32.90
N SER A 32 0.68 -9.78 -32.89
CA SER A 32 0.81 -10.96 -31.99
C SER A 32 2.06 -11.80 -32.30
N LYS A 33 2.57 -11.74 -33.53
CA LYS A 33 3.82 -12.40 -33.91
C LYS A 33 5.03 -11.74 -33.26
N GLU A 34 5.14 -10.41 -33.36
CA GLU A 34 6.23 -9.66 -32.69
C GLU A 34 6.22 -9.85 -31.17
N LEU A 35 5.03 -9.88 -30.58
CA LEU A 35 4.91 -10.15 -29.15
C LEU A 35 5.35 -11.59 -28.83
N ALA A 36 4.90 -12.58 -29.62
CA ALA A 36 5.28 -13.98 -29.47
C ALA A 36 6.80 -14.18 -29.48
N ASP A 37 7.48 -13.53 -30.42
CA ASP A 37 8.95 -13.56 -30.54
C ASP A 37 9.63 -12.94 -29.30
N LYS A 38 9.05 -11.86 -28.72
CA LYS A 38 9.60 -11.18 -27.52
C LYS A 38 9.43 -11.97 -26.22
N ILE A 39 8.41 -12.81 -26.14
CA ILE A 39 8.09 -13.59 -24.92
C ILE A 39 8.43 -15.07 -25.06
N ASP A 40 9.05 -15.47 -26.17
CA ASP A 40 9.41 -16.87 -26.52
C ASP A 40 8.20 -17.82 -26.40
N GLN A 41 7.09 -17.44 -27.03
CA GLN A 41 5.84 -18.18 -27.02
C GLN A 41 5.27 -18.34 -28.44
N SER A 42 4.30 -19.24 -28.60
CA SER A 42 3.61 -19.35 -29.88
C SER A 42 2.70 -18.13 -30.14
N PHE A 43 2.50 -17.83 -31.43
CA PHE A 43 1.55 -16.78 -31.85
C PHE A 43 0.15 -16.97 -31.23
N GLN A 44 -0.36 -18.20 -31.19
CA GLN A 44 -1.68 -18.49 -30.59
C GLN A 44 -1.69 -18.19 -29.10
N THR A 45 -0.62 -18.52 -28.38
CA THR A 45 -0.49 -18.23 -26.95
C THR A 45 -0.45 -16.72 -26.71
N ALA A 46 0.35 -15.99 -27.46
CA ALA A 46 0.43 -14.52 -27.36
C ALA A 46 -0.94 -13.86 -27.61
N ALA A 47 -1.62 -14.27 -28.68
CA ALA A 47 -2.96 -13.74 -29.02
C ALA A 47 -4.00 -14.04 -27.94
N ARG A 48 -4.03 -15.25 -27.39
CA ARG A 48 -4.92 -15.63 -26.30
C ARG A 48 -4.64 -14.81 -25.03
N LYS A 49 -3.38 -14.64 -24.67
CA LYS A 49 -2.96 -13.89 -23.48
C LYS A 49 -3.26 -12.40 -23.58
N LEU A 50 -3.10 -11.80 -24.78
CA LEU A 50 -3.54 -10.42 -25.01
C LEU A 50 -5.05 -10.26 -24.79
N LYS A 51 -5.83 -11.23 -25.26
CA LYS A 51 -7.29 -11.23 -25.02
C LYS A 51 -7.61 -11.36 -23.53
N GLU A 52 -6.92 -12.23 -22.79
CA GLU A 52 -7.08 -12.38 -21.35
C GLU A 52 -6.72 -11.07 -20.59
N LEU A 53 -5.65 -10.37 -20.97
CA LEU A 53 -5.27 -9.07 -20.40
C LEU A 53 -6.33 -8.00 -20.65
N GLU A 54 -6.90 -7.96 -21.85
CA GLU A 54 -7.98 -7.05 -22.23
C GLU A 54 -9.26 -7.35 -21.43
N GLU A 55 -9.68 -8.61 -21.35
CA GLU A 55 -10.87 -9.05 -20.61
C GLU A 55 -10.75 -8.80 -19.10
N ASN A 56 -9.54 -8.78 -18.56
CA ASN A 56 -9.28 -8.43 -17.17
C ASN A 56 -9.07 -6.92 -16.95
N GLY A 57 -9.13 -6.12 -18.00
CA GLY A 57 -9.05 -4.66 -17.93
C GLY A 57 -7.63 -4.10 -17.72
N TYR A 58 -6.58 -4.90 -17.92
CA TYR A 58 -5.19 -4.45 -17.77
C TYR A 58 -4.62 -3.74 -18.98
N ILE A 59 -5.23 -3.97 -20.17
CA ILE A 59 -4.92 -3.26 -21.41
C ILE A 59 -6.21 -2.86 -22.13
N LEU A 60 -6.10 -1.83 -22.96
CA LEU A 60 -7.05 -1.56 -24.04
C LEU A 60 -6.40 -1.94 -25.35
N ARG A 61 -7.17 -2.58 -26.23
CA ARG A 61 -6.68 -3.08 -27.52
C ARG A 61 -7.67 -2.74 -28.64
N THR A 62 -7.16 -2.17 -29.72
CA THR A 62 -7.92 -1.92 -30.94
C THR A 62 -7.29 -2.72 -32.09
N LEU A 63 -8.13 -3.47 -32.82
CA LEU A 63 -7.72 -4.24 -33.99
C LEU A 63 -8.02 -3.42 -35.26
N GLU A 64 -7.00 -3.18 -36.07
CA GLU A 64 -7.10 -2.51 -37.35
C GLU A 64 -6.57 -3.37 -38.49
N LYS A 65 -6.80 -2.95 -39.75
CA LYS A 65 -6.35 -3.71 -40.93
C LYS A 65 -4.82 -3.88 -41.01
N ASP A 66 -4.10 -2.94 -40.43
CA ASP A 66 -2.64 -2.85 -40.47
C ASP A 66 -1.94 -3.33 -39.17
N GLY A 67 -2.72 -3.86 -38.22
CA GLY A 67 -2.20 -4.40 -36.95
C GLY A 67 -3.10 -4.18 -35.76
N GLN A 68 -2.58 -4.35 -34.58
CA GLN A 68 -3.26 -4.05 -33.32
C GLN A 68 -2.55 -2.93 -32.56
N TYR A 69 -3.34 -2.12 -31.90
CA TYR A 69 -2.91 -0.97 -31.12
C TYR A 69 -3.26 -1.23 -29.66
N ILE A 70 -2.26 -1.10 -28.76
CA ILE A 70 -2.38 -1.47 -27.36
C ILE A 70 -1.91 -0.33 -26.48
N VAL A 71 -2.64 -0.09 -25.38
CA VAL A 71 -2.21 0.77 -24.27
C VAL A 71 -2.51 0.04 -22.96
N ILE A 72 -1.58 0.15 -21.99
CA ILE A 72 -1.77 -0.36 -20.64
C ILE A 72 -2.69 0.59 -19.90
N THR A 73 -3.67 0.05 -19.17
CA THR A 73 -4.58 0.81 -18.34
C THR A 73 -3.96 1.16 -16.99
N GLU A 74 -4.60 2.04 -16.23
CA GLU A 74 -4.22 2.33 -14.85
C GLU A 74 -4.17 1.07 -13.97
N GLU A 75 -5.10 0.13 -14.16
CA GLU A 75 -5.09 -1.15 -13.44
C GLU A 75 -3.90 -2.04 -13.85
N GLY A 76 -3.52 -2.02 -15.13
CA GLY A 76 -2.32 -2.70 -15.60
C GLY A 76 -1.04 -2.08 -15.04
N GLU A 77 -0.96 -0.75 -14.94
CA GLU A 77 0.17 -0.06 -14.32
C GLU A 77 0.29 -0.38 -12.83
N LYS A 78 -0.82 -0.44 -12.09
CA LYS A 78 -0.83 -0.83 -10.68
C LYS A 78 -0.25 -2.23 -10.45
N VAL A 79 -0.54 -3.17 -11.35
CA VAL A 79 0.03 -4.52 -11.28
C VAL A 79 1.55 -4.50 -11.45
N LEU A 80 2.06 -3.79 -12.45
CA LEU A 80 3.50 -3.64 -12.69
C LEU A 80 4.20 -2.92 -11.54
N TYR A 81 3.55 -1.94 -10.95
CA TYR A 81 4.10 -1.20 -9.82
C TYR A 81 4.21 -2.07 -8.56
N ARG A 82 3.23 -2.94 -8.29
CA ARG A 82 3.32 -3.93 -7.20
C ARG A 82 4.52 -4.86 -7.38
N GLU A 83 4.72 -5.38 -8.58
CA GLU A 83 5.88 -6.22 -8.89
C GLU A 83 7.20 -5.48 -8.69
N TYR A 84 7.26 -4.20 -9.09
CA TYR A 84 8.42 -3.35 -8.82
C TYR A 84 8.70 -3.21 -7.31
N LEU A 85 7.67 -3.01 -6.49
CA LEU A 85 7.82 -2.91 -5.05
C LEU A 85 8.35 -4.22 -4.43
N ASP A 86 7.94 -5.38 -4.95
CA ASP A 86 8.47 -6.66 -4.49
C ASP A 86 9.95 -6.82 -4.86
N TYR A 87 10.37 -6.43 -6.07
CA TYR A 87 11.79 -6.37 -6.42
C TYR A 87 12.56 -5.35 -5.59
N LYS A 88 11.99 -4.19 -5.34
CA LYS A 88 12.60 -3.19 -4.47
C LYS A 88 12.88 -3.77 -3.09
N LYS A 89 11.92 -4.46 -2.47
CA LYS A 89 12.11 -5.15 -1.18
C LYS A 89 13.20 -6.22 -1.22
N ILE A 90 13.28 -6.98 -2.32
CA ILE A 90 14.29 -8.05 -2.49
C ILE A 90 15.69 -7.47 -2.60
N PHE A 91 15.89 -6.39 -3.34
CA PHE A 91 17.22 -5.87 -3.68
C PHE A 91 17.68 -4.74 -2.77
N GLU A 92 16.77 -3.91 -2.26
CA GLU A 92 17.08 -2.75 -1.43
C GLU A 92 16.79 -3.01 0.05
N GLY A 93 16.05 -4.07 0.37
CA GLY A 93 15.58 -4.38 1.72
C GLY A 93 14.35 -3.55 2.11
N VAL A 94 13.85 -3.78 3.32
CA VAL A 94 12.82 -2.92 3.92
C VAL A 94 13.54 -1.66 4.39
N GLU A 95 13.15 -0.53 3.85
CA GLU A 95 13.68 0.75 4.30
C GLU A 95 13.13 1.05 5.70
N GLU A 96 14.05 1.28 6.64
CA GLU A 96 13.71 1.62 8.02
C GLU A 96 13.98 3.09 8.27
N ILE A 97 13.04 3.75 8.90
CA ILE A 97 13.23 5.13 9.36
C ILE A 97 13.00 5.21 10.87
N PHE A 98 13.84 5.95 11.56
CA PHE A 98 13.74 6.17 13.00
C PHE A 98 13.13 7.55 13.26
N ILE A 99 11.97 7.55 13.93
CA ILE A 99 11.24 8.79 14.25
C ILE A 99 11.15 8.93 15.75
N ARG A 100 11.67 10.04 16.26
CA ARG A 100 11.59 10.39 17.68
C ARG A 100 10.50 11.42 17.92
N GLY A 101 9.51 11.07 18.75
CA GLY A 101 8.41 11.96 19.07
C GLY A 101 8.18 12.13 20.57
N LYS A 102 7.56 13.23 20.93
CA LYS A 102 7.16 13.56 22.30
C LYS A 102 5.78 12.99 22.59
N VAL A 103 5.68 12.15 23.61
CA VAL A 103 4.42 11.50 24.03
C VAL A 103 3.43 12.55 24.55
N PHE A 104 2.19 12.47 24.11
CA PHE A 104 1.11 13.30 24.64
C PHE A 104 -0.23 12.53 24.69
N SER A 105 -1.15 12.99 25.55
CA SER A 105 -2.50 12.44 25.61
C SER A 105 -3.38 13.08 24.54
N GLY A 106 -3.91 12.26 23.65
CA GLY A 106 -4.89 12.70 22.66
C GLY A 106 -6.29 12.88 23.24
N VAL A 107 -7.23 13.26 22.40
CA VAL A 107 -8.63 13.51 22.78
C VAL A 107 -9.46 12.22 23.02
N GLY A 108 -8.84 11.04 22.89
CA GLY A 108 -9.46 9.75 23.18
C GLY A 108 -10.20 9.08 22.02
N GLU A 109 -10.26 9.70 20.86
CA GLU A 109 -10.93 9.15 19.67
C GLU A 109 -10.27 7.86 19.16
N GLY A 110 -8.94 7.72 19.31
CA GLY A 110 -8.21 6.54 18.89
C GLY A 110 -8.76 5.23 19.45
N ARG A 111 -9.25 5.24 20.71
CA ARG A 111 -9.91 4.07 21.32
C ARG A 111 -11.15 3.66 20.51
N TYR A 112 -11.98 4.60 20.16
CA TYR A 112 -13.21 4.37 19.41
C TYR A 112 -12.90 3.77 18.04
N TYR A 113 -12.05 4.43 17.25
CA TYR A 113 -11.74 4.00 15.87
C TYR A 113 -11.05 2.64 15.82
N VAL A 114 -10.06 2.40 16.67
CA VAL A 114 -9.30 1.13 16.72
C VAL A 114 -10.21 -0.04 17.13
N SER A 115 -11.27 0.21 17.93
CA SER A 115 -12.22 -0.81 18.38
C SER A 115 -13.32 -1.13 17.38
N LEU A 116 -13.48 -0.35 16.30
CA LEU A 116 -14.50 -0.62 15.28
C LEU A 116 -14.18 -1.92 14.54
N GLU A 117 -15.15 -2.83 14.51
CA GLU A 117 -14.97 -4.18 13.93
C GLU A 117 -14.49 -4.12 12.45
N GLY A 118 -14.99 -3.14 11.69
CA GLY A 118 -14.59 -2.93 10.30
C GLY A 118 -13.09 -2.63 10.11
N TYR A 119 -12.46 -1.95 11.07
CA TYR A 119 -11.01 -1.72 11.08
C TYR A 119 -10.25 -2.84 11.79
N ARG A 120 -10.71 -3.26 12.97
CA ARG A 120 -10.05 -4.24 13.83
C ARG A 120 -9.76 -5.56 13.11
N ARG A 121 -10.73 -6.07 12.34
CA ARG A 121 -10.55 -7.26 11.51
C ARG A 121 -9.44 -7.06 10.49
N GLN A 122 -9.42 -5.93 9.78
CA GLN A 122 -8.40 -5.62 8.80
C GLN A 122 -7.02 -5.42 9.43
N PHE A 123 -6.91 -4.79 10.59
CA PHE A 123 -5.66 -4.71 11.33
C PHE A 123 -5.11 -6.11 11.62
N LYS A 124 -5.96 -7.01 12.13
CA LYS A 124 -5.56 -8.39 12.42
C LYS A 124 -5.11 -9.14 11.16
N GLU A 125 -5.84 -9.00 10.06
CA GLU A 125 -5.54 -9.69 8.80
C GLU A 125 -4.29 -9.11 8.11
N ARG A 126 -4.12 -7.80 8.08
CA ARG A 126 -3.10 -7.12 7.27
C ARG A 126 -1.83 -6.76 8.05
N LEU A 127 -1.94 -6.42 9.33
CA LEU A 127 -0.79 -6.11 10.19
C LEU A 127 -0.28 -7.33 10.96
N GLY A 128 -1.15 -8.35 11.16
CA GLY A 128 -0.80 -9.58 11.85
C GLY A 128 -1.07 -9.57 13.36
N PHE A 129 -1.66 -8.51 13.90
CA PHE A 129 -1.99 -8.42 15.33
C PHE A 129 -3.37 -7.79 15.58
N ASP A 130 -3.97 -8.13 16.73
CA ASP A 130 -5.20 -7.51 17.23
C ASP A 130 -4.84 -6.32 18.12
N PRO A 131 -5.11 -5.06 17.71
CA PRO A 131 -4.62 -3.91 18.44
C PRO A 131 -5.34 -3.72 19.78
N TYR A 132 -4.56 -3.31 20.79
CA TYR A 132 -5.11 -2.76 22.04
C TYR A 132 -6.01 -1.55 21.71
N PRO A 133 -7.18 -1.39 22.36
CA PRO A 133 -8.07 -0.26 22.12
C PRO A 133 -7.45 1.08 22.54
N GLY A 134 -6.85 1.78 21.58
CA GLY A 134 -6.21 3.06 21.80
C GLY A 134 -4.98 3.28 20.92
N THR A 135 -4.50 4.52 20.91
CA THR A 135 -3.29 4.93 20.18
C THR A 135 -2.26 5.53 21.14
N LEU A 136 -1.00 5.28 20.89
CA LEU A 136 0.10 6.10 21.42
C LEU A 136 0.29 7.29 20.50
N ASN A 137 0.12 8.51 21.01
CA ASN A 137 0.23 9.73 20.23
C ASN A 137 1.59 10.39 20.49
N LEU A 138 2.29 10.70 19.41
CA LEU A 138 3.60 11.34 19.42
C LEU A 138 3.55 12.65 18.64
N ARG A 139 4.08 13.72 19.23
CA ARG A 139 4.31 14.98 18.53
C ARG A 139 5.75 15.05 18.06
N LEU A 140 5.93 15.22 16.76
CA LEU A 140 7.24 15.26 16.14
C LEU A 140 7.86 16.64 16.30
N PRO A 141 9.17 16.72 16.61
CA PRO A 141 9.93 17.96 16.50
C PRO A 141 9.94 18.49 15.07
N LYS A 142 10.06 19.79 14.89
CA LYS A 142 10.08 20.44 13.57
C LYS A 142 11.17 19.87 12.65
N GLU A 143 12.29 19.51 13.22
CA GLU A 143 13.44 18.93 12.53
C GLU A 143 13.15 17.56 11.91
N GLN A 144 12.08 16.88 12.38
CA GLN A 144 11.67 15.57 11.87
C GLN A 144 10.40 15.63 10.99
N ALA A 145 9.88 16.80 10.71
CA ALA A 145 8.69 16.96 9.87
C ALA A 145 8.88 16.39 8.44
N TYR A 146 10.12 16.31 7.95
CA TYR A 146 10.44 15.70 6.67
C TYR A 146 10.22 14.18 6.67
N LEU A 147 10.50 13.48 7.78
CA LEU A 147 10.26 12.04 7.94
C LEU A 147 8.76 11.73 7.85
N ARG A 148 7.94 12.58 8.46
CA ARG A 148 6.48 12.43 8.37
C ARG A 148 5.97 12.58 6.94
N ARG A 149 6.50 13.56 6.19
CA ARG A 149 6.15 13.72 4.77
C ARG A 149 6.56 12.50 3.96
N ARG A 150 7.74 11.96 4.22
CA ARG A 150 8.21 10.75 3.56
C ARG A 150 7.26 9.56 3.78
N ILE A 151 6.80 9.32 5.01
CA ILE A 151 5.78 8.29 5.29
C ILE A 151 4.47 8.57 4.54
N ASP A 152 4.05 9.84 4.42
CA ASP A 152 2.85 10.20 3.67
C ASP A 152 2.95 9.85 2.17
N GLU A 153 4.15 9.92 1.60
CA GLU A 153 4.44 9.67 0.19
C GLU A 153 4.54 8.16 -0.14
N GLU A 154 4.84 7.31 0.86
CA GLU A 154 4.91 5.85 0.68
C GLU A 154 3.52 5.22 0.60
N GLU A 155 3.41 4.09 -0.09
CA GLU A 155 2.11 3.41 -0.28
C GLU A 155 1.53 2.85 1.03
N GLY A 156 2.35 2.21 1.85
CA GLY A 156 1.94 1.59 3.10
C GLY A 156 0.91 0.45 2.92
N ILE A 157 0.41 -0.04 4.04
CA ILE A 157 -0.65 -1.06 4.10
C ILE A 157 -1.99 -0.35 4.18
N ILE A 158 -2.85 -0.55 3.18
CA ILE A 158 -4.16 0.09 3.13
C ILE A 158 -5.16 -0.67 4.00
N ILE A 159 -5.80 0.03 4.91
CA ILE A 159 -6.93 -0.42 5.72
C ILE A 159 -8.17 0.28 5.15
N ASN A 160 -9.01 -0.47 4.46
CA ASN A 160 -10.14 0.09 3.74
C ASN A 160 -11.17 0.73 4.66
N GLY A 161 -11.71 1.85 4.21
CA GLY A 161 -12.89 2.44 4.83
C GLY A 161 -14.12 1.53 4.69
N PHE A 162 -15.16 1.84 5.43
CA PHE A 162 -16.44 1.12 5.39
C PHE A 162 -17.60 2.04 5.73
N VAL A 163 -18.81 1.58 5.47
CA VAL A 163 -20.05 2.31 5.73
C VAL A 163 -20.85 1.55 6.77
N THR A 164 -21.38 2.26 7.76
CA THR A 164 -22.43 1.78 8.68
C THR A 164 -23.73 2.50 8.36
N GLU A 165 -24.82 2.14 9.01
CA GLU A 165 -26.13 2.79 8.81
C GLU A 165 -26.07 4.32 8.99
N ASP A 166 -25.25 4.81 9.94
CA ASP A 166 -25.22 6.22 10.32
C ASP A 166 -23.97 6.98 9.85
N ARG A 167 -22.91 6.27 9.39
CA ARG A 167 -21.63 6.93 9.16
C ARG A 167 -20.75 6.22 8.12
N THR A 168 -20.02 7.03 7.34
CA THR A 168 -18.93 6.57 6.47
C THR A 168 -17.60 6.77 7.17
N PHE A 169 -16.79 5.70 7.21
CA PHE A 169 -15.43 5.69 7.75
C PHE A 169 -14.43 5.67 6.59
N GLY A 170 -13.41 6.52 6.69
CA GLY A 170 -12.39 6.70 5.65
C GLY A 170 -11.34 5.58 5.67
N GLU A 171 -10.51 5.59 4.66
CA GLU A 171 -9.34 4.72 4.56
C GLU A 171 -8.28 5.12 5.59
N VAL A 172 -7.49 4.14 6.04
CA VAL A 172 -6.32 4.35 6.91
C VAL A 172 -5.11 3.71 6.23
N LYS A 173 -4.04 4.48 6.05
CA LYS A 173 -2.75 3.97 5.64
C LYS A 173 -1.97 3.55 6.89
N ALA A 174 -1.37 2.37 6.88
CA ALA A 174 -0.62 1.84 8.02
C ALA A 174 0.79 1.39 7.61
N PHE A 175 1.75 1.57 8.51
CA PHE A 175 3.13 1.10 8.36
C PHE A 175 3.51 0.31 9.58
N LYS A 176 3.99 -0.92 9.40
CA LYS A 176 4.50 -1.70 10.53
C LYS A 176 5.63 -0.94 11.20
N CYS A 177 5.71 -1.06 12.51
CA CYS A 177 6.76 -0.39 13.27
C CYS A 177 7.16 -1.20 14.50
N ARG A 178 8.29 -0.80 15.11
CA ARG A 178 8.77 -1.32 16.38
C ARG A 178 9.01 -0.16 17.35
N ILE A 179 8.61 -0.35 18.60
CA ILE A 179 8.82 0.61 19.68
C ILE A 179 9.44 -0.15 20.86
N GLY A 180 10.75 0.01 21.06
CA GLY A 180 11.51 -0.88 21.94
C GLY A 180 11.35 -2.33 21.47
N ASP A 181 10.92 -3.22 22.37
CA ASP A 181 10.71 -4.64 22.05
C ASP A 181 9.28 -4.95 21.56
N TYR A 182 8.43 -3.95 21.35
CA TYR A 182 7.03 -4.14 20.99
C TYR A 182 6.78 -3.85 19.53
N GLU A 183 6.04 -4.76 18.88
CA GLU A 183 5.49 -4.53 17.54
C GLU A 183 4.33 -3.54 17.57
N GLY A 184 4.13 -2.85 16.47
CA GLY A 184 3.03 -1.93 16.28
C GLY A 184 2.86 -1.52 14.83
N ALA A 185 2.01 -0.53 14.62
CA ALA A 185 1.90 0.14 13.34
C ALA A 185 1.62 1.64 13.54
N VAL A 186 2.30 2.45 12.76
CA VAL A 186 1.93 3.85 12.54
C VAL A 186 0.68 3.85 11.69
N VAL A 187 -0.35 4.58 12.10
CA VAL A 187 -1.61 4.70 11.37
C VAL A 187 -1.85 6.15 10.95
N LEU A 188 -2.23 6.32 9.69
CA LEU A 188 -2.47 7.60 9.04
C LEU A 188 -3.90 7.61 8.48
N PRO A 189 -4.90 8.00 9.29
CA PRO A 189 -6.27 8.12 8.81
C PRO A 189 -6.37 9.21 7.72
N GLN A 190 -7.08 8.91 6.64
CA GLN A 190 -7.36 9.89 5.57
C GLN A 190 -8.08 11.14 6.11
N ARG A 191 -8.88 10.96 7.15
CA ARG A 191 -9.57 12.04 7.89
C ARG A 191 -9.09 12.02 9.32
N THR A 192 -8.25 12.97 9.68
CA THR A 192 -7.74 13.14 11.04
C THR A 192 -7.93 14.58 11.51
N HIS A 193 -8.16 14.75 12.79
CA HIS A 193 -8.18 16.06 13.45
C HIS A 193 -6.77 16.53 13.89
N TYR A 194 -5.80 15.64 13.82
CA TYR A 194 -4.43 15.96 14.20
C TYR A 194 -3.68 16.65 13.06
N PRO A 195 -2.82 17.63 13.40
CA PRO A 195 -1.90 18.25 12.44
C PRO A 195 -0.84 17.24 11.97
N LYS A 196 -0.16 17.56 10.88
CA LYS A 196 0.83 16.67 10.23
C LYS A 196 2.10 16.40 11.06
N ASP A 197 2.28 17.05 12.18
CA ASP A 197 3.37 16.79 13.14
C ASP A 197 3.00 15.75 14.20
N VAL A 198 1.81 15.13 14.08
CA VAL A 198 1.37 14.06 14.98
C VAL A 198 1.47 12.71 14.31
N LEU A 199 2.02 11.76 15.05
CA LEU A 199 2.08 10.35 14.70
C LEU A 199 1.20 9.56 15.67
N GLU A 200 0.33 8.71 15.14
CA GLU A 200 -0.48 7.79 15.92
C GLU A 200 0.04 6.37 15.74
N VAL A 201 0.25 5.67 16.85
CA VAL A 201 0.77 4.29 16.85
C VAL A 201 -0.20 3.36 17.55
N ILE A 202 -0.54 2.25 16.89
CA ILE A 202 -1.30 1.13 17.45
C ILE A 202 -0.36 -0.05 17.73
N SER A 203 -0.69 -0.88 18.72
CA SER A 203 0.09 -2.05 19.10
C SER A 203 -0.85 -3.07 19.76
N PRO A 204 -0.51 -4.38 19.79
CA PRO A 204 -1.29 -5.37 20.53
C PRO A 204 -1.29 -5.14 22.04
N VAL A 205 -0.40 -4.29 22.54
CA VAL A 205 -0.27 -3.98 23.96
C VAL A 205 -0.50 -2.48 24.25
N LYS A 206 -0.82 -2.15 25.50
CA LYS A 206 -0.88 -0.76 25.95
C LYS A 206 0.55 -0.21 26.14
N LEU A 207 1.12 0.36 25.06
CA LEU A 207 2.50 0.83 25.02
C LEU A 207 2.88 1.75 26.18
N ARG A 208 1.99 2.67 26.57
CA ARG A 208 2.24 3.57 27.70
C ARG A 208 2.54 2.83 29.00
N GLU A 209 1.80 1.76 29.29
CA GLU A 209 2.01 0.95 30.48
C GLU A 209 3.27 0.08 30.36
N LYS A 210 3.42 -0.57 29.22
CA LYS A 210 4.55 -1.47 28.98
C LYS A 210 5.91 -0.75 29.00
N LEU A 211 5.95 0.46 28.45
CA LEU A 211 7.16 1.28 28.36
C LEU A 211 7.24 2.34 29.46
N LYS A 212 6.26 2.39 30.38
CA LYS A 212 6.18 3.34 31.52
C LYS A 212 6.28 4.81 31.04
N LEU A 213 5.57 5.13 29.95
CA LEU A 213 5.65 6.45 29.31
C LEU A 213 4.68 7.45 29.94
N GLU A 214 5.19 8.64 30.23
CA GLU A 214 4.41 9.80 30.66
C GLU A 214 4.32 10.86 29.56
N ASN A 215 3.39 11.82 29.72
CA ASN A 215 3.31 12.96 28.83
C ASN A 215 4.60 13.80 28.92
N GLY A 216 5.20 14.05 27.79
CA GLY A 216 6.45 14.80 27.73
C GLY A 216 7.67 13.94 27.46
N ASP A 217 7.59 12.63 27.66
CA ASP A 217 8.69 11.70 27.33
C ASP A 217 8.94 11.67 25.83
N PHE A 218 10.18 11.42 25.47
CA PHE A 218 10.56 11.15 24.10
C PHE A 218 10.74 9.65 23.88
N ILE A 219 10.14 9.15 22.83
CA ILE A 219 10.30 7.77 22.38
C ILE A 219 10.65 7.71 20.91
N GLU A 220 11.46 6.74 20.54
CA GLU A 220 11.79 6.46 19.15
C GLU A 220 10.94 5.31 18.63
N VAL A 221 10.48 5.47 17.41
CA VAL A 221 9.70 4.49 16.65
C VAL A 221 10.48 4.15 15.39
N GLU A 222 10.82 2.90 15.23
CA GLU A 222 11.39 2.33 14.01
C GLU A 222 10.24 1.96 13.07
N VAL A 223 10.11 2.65 11.95
CA VAL A 223 9.03 2.47 10.97
C VAL A 223 9.58 1.77 9.75
N PHE A 224 8.91 0.70 9.30
CA PHE A 224 9.25 -0.08 8.11
C PHE A 224 8.41 0.43 6.93
N LEU A 225 9.08 0.95 5.88
CA LEU A 225 8.48 1.53 4.68
C LEU A 225 8.32 0.52 3.54
#